data_a1186457b05b21c4f08dc6862652c6bd
#
_entry.id   a1186457b05b21c4f08dc6862652c6bd
#
_cell.length_a   1.000
_cell.length_b   1.000
_cell.length_c   1.000
_cell.angle_alpha   90.00
_cell.angle_beta   90.00
_cell.angle_gamma   90.00
#
_symmetry.space_group_name_H-M   'P 1'
#
loop_
_entity.id
_entity.type
_entity.pdbx_description
1 polymer ?
#
loop_
_entity_poly.entity_id
_entity_poly.type
_entity_poly.pdbx_seq_one_letter_code
_entity_poly.pdbx_strand_id
1 'polypeptide(L)'
;MYPVSAAYKTAIGQNVRDIKITGTITLKDDTIINITDEDIVQGSLYITEQCVAGEDIEVGNVYASEMGLSLSMPLENPYSLDGARIIINFGINVETDPDKPPIWEYVPLGYFYVTEIQRKANNVNLTALDGMMLFDVEVGDPGSSSPRNFIVHACQRAGVTLGTSIGEIDALPNAGVLLAAPDAKVK
;
A
#
# COMPACT_ATOMS: atom_id res chain seq x y z
N MET A 1 13.47 6.17 -1.59
CA MET A 1 13.23 6.67 -0.20
C MET A 1 12.38 7.92 -0.30
N TYR A 2 11.27 8.01 0.46
CA TYR A 2 10.40 9.19 0.44
C TYR A 2 11.18 10.43 0.92
N PRO A 3 11.12 11.56 0.19
CA PRO A 3 11.85 12.76 0.57
C PRO A 3 11.21 13.40 1.81
N VAL A 4 12.01 13.59 2.86
CA VAL A 4 11.59 14.25 4.11
C VAL A 4 12.56 15.37 4.47
N SER A 5 12.06 16.37 5.19
CA SER A 5 12.87 17.52 5.64
C SER A 5 13.93 17.13 6.66
N ALA A 6 14.91 18.02 6.89
CA ALA A 6 15.87 17.86 7.97
C ALA A 6 15.17 17.92 9.35
N ALA A 7 14.14 18.75 9.49
CA ALA A 7 13.34 18.86 10.71
C ALA A 7 12.64 17.53 11.03
N TYR A 8 12.03 16.87 10.03
CA TYR A 8 11.43 15.55 10.18
C TYR A 8 12.44 14.52 10.68
N LYS A 9 13.65 14.47 10.08
CA LYS A 9 14.71 13.54 10.48
C LYS A 9 15.16 13.76 11.91
N THR A 10 15.17 15.02 12.36
CA THR A 10 15.48 15.37 13.75
C THR A 10 14.35 14.93 14.69
N ALA A 11 13.10 15.26 14.33
CA ALA A 11 11.94 14.93 15.17
C ALA A 11 11.73 13.42 15.33
N ILE A 12 11.88 12.63 14.25
CA ILE A 12 11.72 11.17 14.32
C ILE A 12 12.78 10.49 15.21
N GLY A 13 13.96 11.11 15.35
CA GLY A 13 15.05 10.63 16.21
C GLY A 13 14.90 10.98 17.70
N GLN A 14 13.90 11.78 18.09
CA GLN A 14 13.69 12.16 19.48
C GLN A 14 13.09 11.01 20.31
N ASN A 15 13.39 10.98 21.63
CA ASN A 15 12.82 9.99 22.54
C ASN A 15 11.31 10.21 22.77
N VAL A 16 10.86 11.47 22.75
CA VAL A 16 9.44 11.85 22.84
C VAL A 16 9.05 12.46 21.51
N ARG A 17 7.99 11.93 20.92
CA ARG A 17 7.51 12.32 19.59
C ARG A 17 6.02 12.56 19.65
N ASP A 18 5.61 13.65 19.05
CA ASP A 18 4.21 13.95 18.83
C ASP A 18 3.83 13.42 17.44
N ILE A 19 2.96 12.41 17.41
CA ILE A 19 2.62 11.64 16.21
C ILE A 19 1.14 11.78 15.94
N LYS A 20 0.79 11.86 14.65
CA LYS A 20 -0.59 11.88 14.19
C LYS A 20 -0.77 10.99 12.97
N ILE A 21 -1.85 10.22 12.98
CA ILE A 21 -2.24 9.41 11.81
C ILE A 21 -3.42 10.10 11.12
N THR A 22 -3.33 10.22 9.82
CA THR A 22 -4.44 10.69 8.98
C THR A 22 -4.56 9.82 7.74
N GLY A 23 -5.70 9.86 7.08
CA GLY A 23 -5.86 9.09 5.86
C GLY A 23 -7.11 9.44 5.10
N THR A 24 -7.30 8.76 3.99
CA THR A 24 -8.51 8.83 3.18
C THR A 24 -8.94 7.43 2.77
N ILE A 25 -10.24 7.18 2.79
CA ILE A 25 -10.86 6.01 2.18
C ILE A 25 -11.60 6.47 0.94
N THR A 26 -11.26 5.92 -0.21
CA THR A 26 -11.98 6.15 -1.45
C THR A 26 -12.82 4.92 -1.75
N LEU A 27 -14.13 5.08 -1.75
CA LEU A 27 -15.08 4.02 -2.06
C LEU A 27 -15.08 3.70 -3.56
N LYS A 28 -15.76 2.61 -3.95
CA LYS A 28 -15.92 2.21 -5.36
C LYS A 28 -16.70 3.21 -6.22
N ASP A 29 -17.48 4.08 -5.60
CA ASP A 29 -18.23 5.17 -6.25
C ASP A 29 -17.51 6.51 -6.24
N ASP A 30 -16.18 6.49 -5.95
CA ASP A 30 -15.33 7.66 -5.82
C ASP A 30 -15.66 8.58 -4.62
N THR A 31 -16.57 8.19 -3.73
CA THR A 31 -16.82 8.91 -2.48
C THR A 31 -15.58 8.86 -1.60
N ILE A 32 -15.16 10.02 -1.09
CA ILE A 32 -13.98 10.15 -0.23
C ILE A 32 -14.42 10.36 1.22
N ILE A 33 -13.92 9.50 2.11
CA ILE A 33 -14.07 9.61 3.56
C ILE A 33 -12.70 9.96 4.13
N ASN A 34 -12.61 11.10 4.81
CA ASN A 34 -11.38 11.48 5.50
C ASN A 34 -11.32 10.77 6.87
N ILE A 35 -10.13 10.30 7.22
CA ILE A 35 -9.83 9.65 8.49
C ILE A 35 -8.86 10.56 9.25
N THR A 36 -9.18 10.82 10.50
CA THR A 36 -8.33 11.53 11.44
C THR A 36 -7.86 10.59 12.54
N ASP A 37 -6.90 11.02 13.33
CA ASP A 37 -6.39 10.28 14.48
C ASP A 37 -7.51 9.93 15.50
N GLU A 38 -8.53 10.77 15.60
CA GLU A 38 -9.68 10.56 16.48
C GLU A 38 -10.62 9.46 16.00
N ASP A 39 -10.63 9.17 14.70
CA ASP A 39 -11.45 8.14 14.08
C ASP A 39 -10.80 6.75 14.21
N ILE A 40 -9.51 6.70 14.55
CA ILE A 40 -8.73 5.47 14.64
C ILE A 40 -8.69 4.99 16.09
N VAL A 41 -9.03 3.73 16.32
CA VAL A 41 -8.85 3.12 17.63
C VAL A 41 -7.37 3.03 17.96
N GLN A 42 -6.97 3.63 19.06
CA GLN A 42 -5.56 3.69 19.47
C GLN A 42 -4.90 2.31 19.49
N GLY A 43 -3.74 2.19 18.83
CA GLY A 43 -2.97 0.95 18.74
C GLY A 43 -3.55 -0.10 17.80
N SER A 44 -4.59 0.21 17.02
CA SER A 44 -5.19 -0.74 16.07
C SER A 44 -4.52 -0.74 14.69
N LEU A 45 -3.85 0.34 14.31
CA LEU A 45 -3.14 0.40 13.04
C LEU A 45 -1.86 -0.44 13.12
N TYR A 46 -1.77 -1.40 12.22
CA TYR A 46 -0.53 -2.11 11.96
C TYR A 46 -0.34 -2.29 10.45
N ILE A 47 0.92 -2.38 10.03
CA ILE A 47 1.31 -2.74 8.66
C ILE A 47 2.35 -3.85 8.80
N THR A 48 2.10 -4.97 8.15
CA THR A 48 2.99 -6.12 8.13
C THR A 48 3.51 -6.32 6.71
N GLU A 49 4.82 -6.25 6.56
CA GLU A 49 5.51 -6.55 5.30
C GLU A 49 6.22 -7.90 5.43
N GLN A 50 5.99 -8.79 4.48
CA GLN A 50 6.62 -10.10 4.45
C GLN A 50 7.47 -10.23 3.18
N CYS A 51 8.70 -10.68 3.34
CA CYS A 51 9.58 -11.00 2.21
C CYS A 51 9.48 -12.48 1.81
N VAL A 52 8.92 -13.33 2.69
CA VAL A 52 8.81 -14.79 2.51
C VAL A 52 7.55 -15.31 3.18
N ALA A 53 6.93 -16.34 2.61
CA ALA A 53 5.73 -16.97 3.19
C ALA A 53 6.04 -18.00 4.29
N GLY A 54 7.29 -18.38 4.49
CA GLY A 54 7.72 -19.41 5.42
C GLY A 54 9.12 -19.16 5.97
N GLU A 55 9.78 -20.21 6.45
CA GLU A 55 11.14 -20.14 6.99
C GLU A 55 12.22 -20.07 5.89
N ASP A 56 11.89 -20.49 4.67
CA ASP A 56 12.82 -20.49 3.53
C ASP A 56 12.68 -19.22 2.70
N ILE A 57 13.81 -18.66 2.29
CA ILE A 57 13.86 -17.51 1.37
C ILE A 57 13.61 -18.03 -0.05
N GLU A 58 12.46 -17.67 -0.61
CA GLU A 58 12.10 -17.97 -1.98
C GLU A 58 12.39 -16.77 -2.89
N VAL A 59 13.35 -16.97 -3.81
CA VAL A 59 13.70 -15.92 -4.77
C VAL A 59 12.60 -15.77 -5.83
N GLY A 60 12.07 -14.56 -5.97
CA GLY A 60 11.05 -14.25 -6.99
C GLY A 60 9.61 -14.29 -6.47
N ASN A 61 9.37 -14.68 -5.22
CA ASN A 61 8.06 -14.52 -4.61
C ASN A 61 7.87 -13.10 -4.08
N VAL A 62 6.70 -12.55 -4.32
CA VAL A 62 6.29 -11.24 -3.84
C VAL A 62 4.99 -11.40 -3.09
N TYR A 63 4.96 -10.91 -1.86
CA TYR A 63 3.78 -10.95 -1.00
C TYR A 63 3.18 -9.55 -0.89
N ALA A 64 1.86 -9.49 -0.86
CA ALA A 64 1.16 -8.24 -0.55
C ALA A 64 1.38 -7.89 0.92
N SER A 65 1.69 -6.62 1.20
CA SER A 65 1.72 -6.11 2.57
C SER A 65 0.30 -6.03 3.11
N GLU A 66 0.12 -6.42 4.37
CA GLU A 66 -1.16 -6.37 5.07
C GLU A 66 -1.22 -5.17 6.00
N MET A 67 -2.34 -4.46 5.99
CA MET A 67 -2.68 -3.41 6.94
C MET A 67 -3.93 -3.80 7.71
N GLY A 68 -3.88 -3.69 9.04
CA GLY A 68 -5.07 -3.73 9.89
C GLY A 68 -5.36 -2.37 10.48
N LEU A 69 -6.65 -2.03 10.58
CA LEU A 69 -7.12 -0.75 11.08
C LEU A 69 -8.50 -0.91 11.72
N SER A 70 -8.72 -0.35 12.91
CA SER A 70 -10.03 -0.26 13.53
C SER A 70 -10.50 1.19 13.56
N LEU A 71 -11.68 1.44 13.01
CA LEU A 71 -12.33 2.75 12.99
C LEU A 71 -13.42 2.83 14.05
N SER A 72 -13.46 3.95 14.77
CA SER A 72 -14.51 4.26 15.77
C SER A 72 -15.52 5.29 15.25
N MET A 73 -15.46 5.64 13.97
CA MET A 73 -16.37 6.60 13.35
C MET A 73 -17.72 5.98 13.00
N PRO A 74 -18.83 6.75 13.06
CA PRO A 74 -20.14 6.26 12.67
C PRO A 74 -20.18 6.07 11.14
N LEU A 75 -20.35 4.82 10.72
CA LEU A 75 -20.57 4.47 9.33
C LEU A 75 -22.00 3.93 9.19
N GLU A 76 -22.81 4.53 8.33
CA GLU A 76 -24.18 4.06 8.06
C GLU A 76 -24.18 2.61 7.54
N ASN A 77 -23.30 2.34 6.59
CA ASN A 77 -23.10 1.01 6.02
C ASN A 77 -21.59 0.66 5.98
N PRO A 78 -21.05 -0.06 6.95
CA PRO A 78 -19.64 -0.46 6.94
C PRO A 78 -19.24 -1.30 5.73
N TYR A 79 -20.18 -2.07 5.15
CA TYR A 79 -19.89 -2.92 4.00
C TYR A 79 -19.67 -2.14 2.70
N SER A 80 -19.99 -0.84 2.65
CA SER A 80 -19.61 0.02 1.53
C SER A 80 -18.10 0.19 1.38
N LEU A 81 -17.34 -0.16 2.44
CA LEU A 81 -15.87 -0.14 2.43
C LEU A 81 -15.25 -1.33 1.69
N ASP A 82 -16.04 -2.34 1.28
CA ASP A 82 -15.52 -3.50 0.55
C ASP A 82 -14.81 -3.10 -0.74
N GLY A 83 -13.53 -3.49 -0.85
CA GLY A 83 -12.67 -3.11 -1.98
C GLY A 83 -12.35 -1.61 -2.07
N ALA A 84 -12.68 -0.82 -1.05
CA ALA A 84 -12.29 0.59 -0.99
C ALA A 84 -10.77 0.73 -0.89
N ARG A 85 -10.24 1.82 -1.47
CA ARG A 85 -8.82 2.15 -1.38
C ARG A 85 -8.56 3.05 -0.18
N ILE A 86 -7.62 2.64 0.66
CA ILE A 86 -7.19 3.40 1.84
C ILE A 86 -5.78 3.96 1.59
N ILE A 87 -5.60 5.24 1.92
CA ILE A 87 -4.30 5.88 2.00
C ILE A 87 -4.10 6.31 3.44
N ILE A 88 -3.01 5.88 4.05
CA ILE A 88 -2.63 6.27 5.42
C ILE A 88 -1.37 7.11 5.38
N ASN A 89 -1.37 8.19 6.14
CA ASN A 89 -0.24 9.09 6.30
C ASN A 89 0.19 9.11 7.77
N PHE A 90 1.48 8.96 7.97
CA PHE A 90 2.13 9.14 9.26
C PHE A 90 2.64 10.58 9.38
N GLY A 91 2.11 11.33 10.31
CA GLY A 91 2.50 12.70 10.61
C GLY A 91 3.37 12.77 11.87
N ILE A 92 4.38 13.61 11.82
CA ILE A 92 5.18 13.97 12.99
C ILE A 92 5.19 15.49 13.14
N ASN A 93 5.07 15.97 14.38
CA ASN A 93 5.24 17.37 14.68
C ASN A 93 6.72 17.75 14.57
N VAL A 94 7.04 18.68 13.68
CA VAL A 94 8.40 19.16 13.45
C VAL A 94 8.69 20.52 14.13
N GLU A 95 7.68 21.15 14.76
CA GLU A 95 7.89 22.34 15.58
C GLU A 95 8.58 21.97 16.88
N THR A 96 9.63 22.70 17.21
CA THR A 96 10.44 22.47 18.40
C THR A 96 10.10 23.40 19.57
N ASP A 97 9.40 24.48 19.29
CA ASP A 97 8.97 25.46 20.27
C ASP A 97 7.60 25.05 20.85
N PRO A 98 7.51 24.67 22.14
CA PRO A 98 6.27 24.19 22.74
C PRO A 98 5.18 25.28 22.84
N ASP A 99 5.56 26.55 22.73
CA ASP A 99 4.62 27.67 22.80
C ASP A 99 4.00 27.99 21.43
N LYS A 100 4.44 27.32 20.37
CA LYS A 100 3.91 27.48 19.02
C LYS A 100 2.95 26.37 18.64
N PRO A 101 2.02 26.65 17.72
CA PRO A 101 1.17 25.59 17.17
C PRO A 101 2.00 24.51 16.46
N PRO A 102 1.61 23.24 16.54
CA PRO A 102 2.33 22.14 15.92
C PRO A 102 2.37 22.28 14.39
N ILE A 103 3.51 22.02 13.81
CA ILE A 103 3.72 21.93 12.36
C ILE A 103 3.86 20.47 12.00
N TRP A 104 2.90 19.93 11.24
CA TRP A 104 2.86 18.54 10.88
C TRP A 104 3.50 18.29 9.52
N GLU A 105 4.46 17.38 9.45
CA GLU A 105 4.98 16.84 8.20
C GLU A 105 4.54 15.38 8.07
N TYR A 106 3.95 15.04 6.92
CA TYR A 106 3.34 13.75 6.67
C TYR A 106 4.12 12.92 5.68
N VAL A 107 4.21 11.62 5.95
CA VAL A 107 4.77 10.61 5.05
C VAL A 107 3.69 9.59 4.75
N PRO A 108 3.37 9.32 3.47
CA PRO A 108 2.43 8.27 3.12
C PRO A 108 3.03 6.90 3.45
N LEU A 109 2.24 6.05 4.11
CA LEU A 109 2.63 4.67 4.44
C LEU A 109 2.27 3.67 3.33
N GLY A 110 1.46 4.07 2.36
CA GLY A 110 1.11 3.23 1.22
C GLY A 110 -0.36 3.35 0.82
N TYR A 111 -0.71 2.54 -0.18
CA TYR A 111 -2.07 2.35 -0.69
C TYR A 111 -2.50 0.93 -0.36
N PHE A 112 -3.65 0.80 0.27
CA PHE A 112 -4.21 -0.49 0.66
C PHE A 112 -5.64 -0.61 0.14
N TYR A 113 -6.05 -1.83 -0.19
CA TYR A 113 -7.40 -2.15 -0.65
C TYR A 113 -8.08 -3.04 0.39
N VAL A 114 -9.24 -2.64 0.87
CA VAL A 114 -9.99 -3.38 1.88
C VAL A 114 -10.42 -4.73 1.34
N THR A 115 -10.03 -5.78 2.05
CA THR A 115 -10.34 -7.18 1.70
C THR A 115 -11.27 -7.83 2.74
N GLU A 116 -11.24 -7.36 3.97
CA GLU A 116 -12.09 -7.90 5.03
C GLU A 116 -12.63 -6.77 5.92
N ILE A 117 -13.90 -6.91 6.28
CA ILE A 117 -14.61 -5.95 7.15
C ILE A 117 -15.29 -6.73 8.25
N GLN A 118 -14.96 -6.39 9.49
CA GLN A 118 -15.60 -6.94 10.67
C GLN A 118 -16.21 -5.84 11.53
N ARG A 119 -17.53 -5.86 11.70
CA ARG A 119 -18.18 -4.96 12.65
C ARG A 119 -18.13 -5.55 14.06
N LYS A 120 -17.56 -4.80 15.00
CA LYS A 120 -17.46 -5.22 16.40
C LYS A 120 -17.98 -4.10 17.31
N ALA A 121 -19.20 -4.25 17.77
CA ALA A 121 -19.91 -3.23 18.54
C ALA A 121 -19.97 -1.87 17.79
N ASN A 122 -19.30 -0.86 18.29
CA ASN A 122 -19.27 0.48 17.68
C ASN A 122 -18.08 0.69 16.74
N ASN A 123 -17.21 -0.30 16.61
CA ASN A 123 -16.01 -0.21 15.78
C ASN A 123 -16.16 -1.04 14.51
N VAL A 124 -15.44 -0.63 13.49
CA VAL A 124 -15.29 -1.37 12.24
C VAL A 124 -13.82 -1.74 12.07
N ASN A 125 -13.51 -3.02 12.14
CA ASN A 125 -12.18 -3.53 11.90
C ASN A 125 -12.03 -3.82 10.41
N LEU A 126 -10.95 -3.33 9.84
CA LEU A 126 -10.60 -3.50 8.43
C LEU A 126 -9.29 -4.26 8.32
N THR A 127 -9.25 -5.22 7.41
CA THR A 127 -8.02 -5.78 6.87
C THR A 127 -7.91 -5.36 5.42
N ALA A 128 -6.75 -4.91 5.02
CA ALA A 128 -6.50 -4.42 3.68
C ALA A 128 -5.13 -4.89 3.19
N LEU A 129 -5.00 -5.16 1.92
CA LEU A 129 -3.76 -5.55 1.26
C LEU A 129 -3.26 -4.40 0.37
N ASP A 130 -1.95 -4.33 0.17
CA ASP A 130 -1.37 -3.34 -0.73
C ASP A 130 -1.70 -3.61 -2.20
N GLY A 131 -1.19 -2.78 -3.11
CA GLY A 131 -1.47 -2.88 -4.54
C GLY A 131 -0.98 -4.18 -5.20
N MET A 132 -0.16 -4.99 -4.53
CA MET A 132 0.26 -6.28 -5.07
C MET A 132 -0.90 -7.27 -5.20
N MET A 133 -1.93 -7.15 -4.36
CA MET A 133 -3.15 -7.95 -4.50
C MET A 133 -3.83 -7.82 -5.88
N LEU A 134 -3.67 -6.68 -6.54
CA LEU A 134 -4.25 -6.45 -7.87
C LEU A 134 -3.62 -7.34 -8.94
N PHE A 135 -2.44 -7.90 -8.68
CA PHE A 135 -1.76 -8.84 -9.58
C PHE A 135 -2.20 -10.30 -9.37
N ASP A 136 -3.08 -10.57 -8.40
CA ASP A 136 -3.74 -11.89 -8.25
C ASP A 136 -4.85 -12.04 -9.32
N VAL A 137 -4.44 -11.92 -10.58
CA VAL A 137 -5.30 -12.08 -11.75
C VAL A 137 -4.63 -13.03 -12.74
N GLU A 138 -5.43 -13.81 -13.44
CA GLU A 138 -4.91 -14.65 -14.51
C GLU A 138 -4.35 -13.79 -15.63
N VAL A 139 -3.02 -13.82 -15.80
CA VAL A 139 -2.33 -12.99 -16.81
C VAL A 139 -2.68 -13.44 -18.24
N GLY A 140 -3.05 -14.70 -18.41
CA GLY A 140 -3.29 -15.31 -19.72
C GLY A 140 -1.97 -15.62 -20.44
N ASP A 141 -2.04 -15.98 -21.71
CA ASP A 141 -0.86 -16.22 -22.53
C ASP A 141 -0.37 -14.89 -23.14
N PRO A 142 0.77 -14.35 -22.68
CA PRO A 142 1.35 -13.14 -23.28
C PRO A 142 2.01 -13.42 -24.64
N GLY A 143 1.94 -14.66 -25.14
CA GLY A 143 2.70 -15.12 -26.30
C GLY A 143 4.20 -15.24 -26.02
N SER A 144 5.01 -15.31 -27.06
CA SER A 144 6.47 -15.21 -26.93
C SER A 144 6.83 -13.77 -26.60
N SER A 145 6.93 -13.46 -25.29
CA SER A 145 7.11 -12.10 -24.81
C SER A 145 8.50 -11.88 -24.23
N SER A 146 9.04 -10.70 -24.48
CA SER A 146 10.15 -10.19 -23.68
C SER A 146 9.68 -9.84 -22.26
N PRO A 147 10.58 -9.78 -21.26
CA PRO A 147 10.25 -9.31 -19.91
C PRO A 147 9.48 -7.99 -19.91
N ARG A 148 9.86 -7.05 -20.79
CA ARG A 148 9.14 -5.80 -21.00
C ARG A 148 7.67 -6.00 -21.35
N ASN A 149 7.40 -6.81 -22.39
CA ASN A 149 6.00 -7.05 -22.81
C ASN A 149 5.19 -7.76 -21.75
N PHE A 150 5.81 -8.70 -21.02
CA PHE A 150 5.20 -9.38 -19.90
C PHE A 150 4.80 -8.38 -18.79
N ILE A 151 5.72 -7.49 -18.37
CA ILE A 151 5.43 -6.47 -17.35
C ILE A 151 4.28 -5.55 -17.79
N VAL A 152 4.34 -5.04 -19.02
CA VAL A 152 3.29 -4.15 -19.54
C VAL A 152 1.93 -4.87 -19.58
N HIS A 153 1.92 -6.13 -20.05
CA HIS A 153 0.70 -6.92 -20.13
C HIS A 153 0.13 -7.24 -18.74
N ALA A 154 0.98 -7.63 -17.79
CA ALA A 154 0.57 -7.88 -16.40
C ALA A 154 -0.04 -6.63 -15.76
N CYS A 155 0.59 -5.46 -15.91
CA CYS A 155 0.04 -4.20 -15.41
C CYS A 155 -1.32 -3.87 -16.04
N GLN A 156 -1.46 -4.07 -17.36
CA GLN A 156 -2.73 -3.84 -18.05
C GLN A 156 -3.84 -4.77 -17.53
N ARG A 157 -3.52 -6.05 -17.32
CA ARG A 157 -4.49 -7.04 -16.79
C ARG A 157 -4.89 -6.74 -15.34
N ALA A 158 -3.93 -6.30 -14.52
CA ALA A 158 -4.16 -5.90 -13.14
C ALA A 158 -4.85 -4.52 -13.01
N GLY A 159 -5.00 -3.76 -14.11
CA GLY A 159 -5.53 -2.40 -14.06
C GLY A 159 -4.60 -1.41 -13.37
N VAL A 160 -3.30 -1.72 -13.31
CA VAL A 160 -2.28 -0.92 -12.62
C VAL A 160 -1.50 -0.08 -13.63
N THR A 161 -1.29 1.20 -13.32
CA THR A 161 -0.44 2.08 -14.14
C THR A 161 1.02 1.79 -13.84
N LEU A 162 1.80 1.56 -14.90
CA LEU A 162 3.23 1.39 -14.78
C LEU A 162 3.88 2.72 -14.34
N GLY A 163 4.54 2.72 -13.18
CA GLY A 163 5.19 3.91 -12.62
C GLY A 163 6.56 4.22 -13.22
N THR A 164 7.16 3.23 -13.89
CA THR A 164 8.48 3.34 -14.55
C THR A 164 8.30 3.57 -16.04
N SER A 165 9.12 4.42 -16.64
CA SER A 165 9.08 4.62 -18.10
C SER A 165 9.51 3.34 -18.85
N ILE A 166 8.93 3.14 -20.02
CA ILE A 166 9.29 1.99 -20.86
C ILE A 166 10.80 2.00 -21.21
N GLY A 167 11.38 3.19 -21.40
CA GLY A 167 12.81 3.33 -21.68
C GLY A 167 13.70 2.84 -20.52
N GLU A 168 13.28 3.04 -19.29
CA GLU A 168 14.00 2.51 -18.13
C GLU A 168 13.90 0.99 -18.04
N ILE A 169 12.76 0.41 -18.39
CA ILE A 169 12.59 -1.05 -18.46
C ILE A 169 13.46 -1.63 -19.57
N ASP A 170 13.51 -0.99 -20.75
CA ASP A 170 14.34 -1.41 -21.88
C ASP A 170 15.84 -1.34 -21.56
N ALA A 171 16.25 -0.50 -20.63
CA ALA A 171 17.63 -0.39 -20.16
C ALA A 171 18.04 -1.50 -19.17
N LEU A 172 17.09 -2.29 -18.67
CA LEU A 172 17.39 -3.39 -17.75
C LEU A 172 18.16 -4.52 -18.49
N PRO A 173 19.09 -5.20 -17.81
CA PRO A 173 19.72 -6.40 -18.34
C PRO A 173 18.65 -7.43 -18.75
N ASN A 174 18.81 -7.98 -19.96
CA ASN A 174 17.90 -9.01 -20.51
C ASN A 174 16.46 -8.54 -20.84
N ALA A 175 16.17 -7.25 -20.85
CA ALA A 175 14.82 -6.74 -21.17
C ALA A 175 14.30 -7.21 -22.55
N GLY A 176 15.20 -7.45 -23.52
CA GLY A 176 14.88 -7.93 -24.87
C GLY A 176 14.93 -9.46 -25.04
N VAL A 177 15.28 -10.22 -24.01
CA VAL A 177 15.33 -11.69 -24.10
C VAL A 177 13.92 -12.24 -24.18
N LEU A 178 13.65 -13.14 -25.13
CA LEU A 178 12.35 -13.79 -25.21
C LEU A 178 12.19 -14.80 -24.06
N LEU A 179 11.10 -14.68 -23.33
CA LEU A 179 10.68 -15.64 -22.32
C LEU A 179 10.13 -16.91 -23.03
N ALA A 180 10.44 -18.06 -22.51
CA ALA A 180 9.83 -19.29 -23.00
C ALA A 180 8.30 -19.23 -22.80
N ALA A 181 7.55 -19.77 -23.76
CA ALA A 181 6.11 -19.88 -23.59
C ALA A 181 5.79 -20.71 -22.32
N PRO A 182 4.75 -20.33 -21.56
CA PRO A 182 4.41 -21.00 -20.29
C PRO A 182 4.12 -22.50 -20.41
N ASP A 183 3.81 -22.99 -21.62
CA ASP A 183 3.61 -24.41 -21.90
C ASP A 183 4.90 -25.20 -22.18
N ALA A 184 6.05 -24.56 -22.18
CA ALA A 184 7.31 -25.29 -22.25
C ALA A 184 7.47 -26.04 -20.91
N LYS A 185 6.90 -27.25 -20.84
CA LYS A 185 7.15 -28.17 -19.74
C LYS A 185 8.65 -28.36 -19.62
N VAL A 186 9.22 -27.78 -18.59
CA VAL A 186 10.57 -28.09 -18.17
C VAL A 186 10.55 -29.57 -17.82
N LYS A 187 11.14 -30.38 -18.68
CA LYS A 187 11.36 -31.79 -18.42
C LYS A 187 12.54 -31.92 -17.49
#